data_8aee599be9e406b39796677783dedf0c
#
_entry.id   8aee599be9e406b39796677783dedf0c
#
_cell.length_a   1.000
_cell.length_b   1.000
_cell.length_c   1.000
_cell.angle_alpha   90.00
_cell.angle_beta   90.00
_cell.angle_gamma   90.00
#
_symmetry.space_group_name_H-M   'P 1'
#
loop_
_entity.id
_entity.type
_entity.pdbx_description
1 polymer ?
#
loop_
_entity_poly.entity_id
_entity_poly.type
_entity_poly.pdbx_seq_one_letter_code
_entity_poly.pdbx_strand_id
1 'polypeptide(L)'
;MTQSPNSPHAFHTPQASYSYEDLLKSGRGELFGPGNAQLPTPPMLMLDRIKEITLDGGAAKRGHIVAELDVHPDLWFFKCHFPGDPVMPGCLGLDAMWQLVGFWLGWSGSPGKGRALGVGECKFTGQVTPDKKLVRYEIDIRRAIRSHLT
;
A
#
# COMPACT_ATOMS: atom_id res chain seq x y z
N MET A 1 4.42 26.36 11.51
CA MET A 1 4.44 26.03 10.07
C MET A 1 3.01 25.81 9.62
N THR A 2 2.49 26.65 8.76
CA THR A 2 1.16 26.48 8.17
C THR A 2 1.19 25.29 7.22
N GLN A 3 0.36 24.29 7.46
CA GLN A 3 0.18 23.19 6.53
C GLN A 3 -0.38 23.74 5.21
N SER A 4 0.15 23.24 4.09
CA SER A 4 -0.43 23.53 2.78
C SER A 4 -1.92 23.15 2.78
N PRO A 5 -2.82 23.98 2.25
CA PRO A 5 -4.24 23.66 2.18
C PRO A 5 -4.55 22.38 1.41
N ASN A 6 -3.61 21.90 0.60
CA ASN A 6 -3.72 20.64 -0.16
C ASN A 6 -3.00 19.46 0.50
N SER A 7 -2.46 19.65 1.71
CA SER A 7 -1.84 18.54 2.44
C SER A 7 -2.86 17.48 2.80
N PRO A 8 -2.52 16.18 2.71
CA PRO A 8 -3.38 15.10 3.22
C PRO A 8 -3.85 15.31 4.67
N HIS A 9 -3.01 15.92 5.51
CA HIS A 9 -3.35 16.22 6.90
C HIS A 9 -4.43 17.30 7.06
N ALA A 10 -4.75 18.06 6.02
CA ALA A 10 -5.89 18.97 6.02
C ALA A 10 -7.23 18.22 5.89
N PHE A 11 -7.21 16.99 5.37
CA PHE A 11 -8.38 16.14 5.12
C PHE A 11 -8.47 14.95 6.05
N HIS A 12 -7.37 14.50 6.61
CA HIS A 12 -7.28 13.26 7.35
C HIS A 12 -6.38 13.38 8.57
N THR A 13 -6.87 12.89 9.70
CA THR A 13 -6.07 12.68 10.91
C THR A 13 -5.43 11.30 10.84
N PRO A 14 -4.09 11.18 10.81
CA PRO A 14 -3.41 9.90 10.71
C PRO A 14 -3.82 8.92 11.82
N GLN A 15 -4.09 7.67 11.44
CA GLN A 15 -4.39 6.56 12.32
C GLN A 15 -3.23 5.55 12.28
N ALA A 16 -3.16 4.67 13.27
CA ALA A 16 -2.14 3.63 13.34
C ALA A 16 -2.51 2.35 12.59
N SER A 17 -3.76 2.21 12.19
CA SER A 17 -4.28 1.06 11.44
C SER A 17 -5.47 1.48 10.59
N TYR A 18 -5.79 0.67 9.57
CA TYR A 18 -6.87 0.96 8.63
C TYR A 18 -7.62 -0.30 8.26
N SER A 19 -8.95 -0.20 8.25
CA SER A 19 -9.86 -1.26 7.82
C SER A 19 -9.97 -1.32 6.30
N TYR A 20 -10.59 -2.38 5.80
CA TYR A 20 -10.88 -2.51 4.37
C TYR A 20 -11.73 -1.36 3.83
N GLU A 21 -12.73 -0.91 4.60
CA GLU A 21 -13.56 0.23 4.22
C GLU A 21 -12.74 1.52 4.09
N ASP A 22 -11.76 1.72 4.98
CA ASP A 22 -10.84 2.86 4.87
C ASP A 22 -10.00 2.79 3.59
N LEU A 23 -9.56 1.59 3.21
CA LEU A 23 -8.80 1.39 1.97
C LEU A 23 -9.67 1.70 0.74
N LEU A 24 -10.93 1.31 0.76
CA LEU A 24 -11.89 1.66 -0.30
C LEU A 24 -12.12 3.17 -0.38
N LYS A 25 -12.21 3.86 0.75
CA LYS A 25 -12.27 5.33 0.79
C LYS A 25 -11.04 5.96 0.16
N SER A 26 -9.85 5.43 0.46
CA SER A 26 -8.61 5.87 -0.18
C SER A 26 -8.70 5.73 -1.69
N GLY A 27 -9.20 4.61 -2.18
CA GLY A 27 -9.38 4.35 -3.61
C GLY A 27 -10.32 5.34 -4.29
N ARG A 28 -11.34 5.82 -3.59
CA ARG A 28 -12.27 6.84 -4.09
C ARG A 28 -11.75 8.28 -3.96
N GLY A 29 -10.55 8.47 -3.39
CA GLY A 29 -9.98 9.79 -3.16
C GLY A 29 -10.57 10.52 -1.95
N GLU A 30 -11.32 9.82 -1.11
CA GLU A 30 -12.04 10.40 0.03
C GLU A 30 -11.21 10.42 1.33
N LEU A 31 -10.09 9.70 1.39
CA LEU A 31 -9.30 9.59 2.61
C LEU A 31 -8.32 10.76 2.77
N PHE A 32 -7.49 11.00 1.77
CA PHE A 32 -6.42 12.01 1.83
C PHE A 32 -6.77 13.31 1.10
N GLY A 33 -7.95 13.38 0.51
CA GLY A 33 -8.43 14.56 -0.18
C GLY A 33 -8.05 14.64 -1.66
N PRO A 34 -8.65 15.56 -2.40
CA PRO A 34 -8.47 15.69 -3.85
C PRO A 34 -7.01 15.93 -4.24
N GLY A 35 -6.55 15.23 -5.27
CA GLY A 35 -5.20 15.38 -5.80
C GLY A 35 -4.10 14.71 -5.01
N ASN A 36 -4.41 14.07 -3.90
CA ASN A 36 -3.47 13.35 -3.05
C ASN A 36 -3.46 11.84 -3.34
N ALA A 37 -2.62 11.10 -2.62
CA ALA A 37 -2.43 9.67 -2.81
C ALA A 37 -3.75 8.90 -2.74
N GLN A 38 -3.92 7.96 -3.64
CA GLN A 38 -5.04 7.05 -3.69
C GLN A 38 -4.52 5.62 -3.84
N LEU A 39 -5.15 4.68 -3.15
CA LEU A 39 -5.00 3.27 -3.49
C LEU A 39 -5.76 2.96 -4.78
N PRO A 40 -5.38 1.91 -5.52
CA PRO A 40 -6.25 1.40 -6.57
C PRO A 40 -7.53 0.81 -5.96
N THR A 41 -8.57 0.75 -6.74
CA THR A 41 -9.82 0.07 -6.34
C THR A 41 -9.76 -1.41 -6.75
N PRO A 42 -10.60 -2.29 -6.15
CA PRO A 42 -10.74 -3.65 -6.63
C PRO A 42 -11.07 -3.69 -8.13
N PRO A 43 -10.53 -4.66 -8.89
CA PRO A 43 -9.77 -5.82 -8.42
C PRO A 43 -8.27 -5.59 -8.24
N MET A 44 -7.74 -4.40 -8.53
CA MET A 44 -6.30 -4.13 -8.44
C MET A 44 -5.81 -3.89 -7.00
N LEU A 45 -6.69 -3.54 -6.07
CA LEU A 45 -6.35 -3.42 -4.65
C LEU A 45 -5.90 -4.79 -4.11
N MET A 46 -4.66 -4.86 -3.64
CA MET A 46 -4.02 -6.09 -3.16
C MET A 46 -3.89 -6.16 -1.64
N LEU A 47 -4.73 -5.42 -0.92
CA LEU A 47 -4.70 -5.27 0.52
C LEU A 47 -6.11 -5.37 1.08
N ASP A 48 -6.26 -6.04 2.22
CA ASP A 48 -7.51 -6.06 2.98
C ASP A 48 -7.48 -5.15 4.20
N ARG A 49 -6.29 -4.91 4.75
CA ARG A 49 -6.12 -4.02 5.91
C ARG A 49 -4.67 -3.60 6.10
N ILE A 50 -4.49 -2.45 6.74
CA ILE A 50 -3.20 -2.02 7.27
C ILE A 50 -3.24 -2.23 8.77
N LYS A 51 -2.34 -3.08 9.27
CA LYS A 51 -2.25 -3.46 10.67
C LYS A 51 -1.48 -2.45 11.51
N GLU A 52 -0.46 -1.86 10.91
CA GLU A 52 0.44 -0.95 11.57
C GLU A 52 1.05 0.02 10.56
N ILE A 53 1.14 1.27 10.93
CA ILE A 53 1.83 2.29 10.14
C ILE A 53 2.44 3.33 11.07
N THR A 54 3.73 3.63 10.89
CA THR A 54 4.48 4.54 11.76
C THR A 54 5.43 5.44 10.96
N LEU A 55 5.84 6.57 11.56
CA LEU A 55 6.85 7.48 11.02
C LEU A 55 8.26 7.15 11.49
N ASP A 56 8.40 6.44 12.59
CA ASP A 56 9.66 6.25 13.33
C ASP A 56 10.00 4.79 13.60
N GLY A 57 9.13 3.85 13.20
CA GLY A 57 9.37 2.42 13.31
C GLY A 57 10.26 1.87 12.21
N GLY A 58 10.41 0.54 12.22
CA GLY A 58 11.18 -0.21 11.25
C GLY A 58 12.68 -0.23 11.52
N ALA A 59 13.40 -0.96 10.69
CA ALA A 59 14.84 -1.20 10.86
C ALA A 59 15.68 0.09 10.80
N ALA A 60 15.27 1.05 9.97
CA ALA A 60 15.95 2.35 9.84
C ALA A 60 15.37 3.42 10.78
N LYS A 61 14.35 3.10 11.57
CA LYS A 61 13.62 4.05 12.44
C LYS A 61 13.12 5.29 11.70
N ARG A 62 12.68 5.11 10.46
CA ARG A 62 12.21 6.18 9.55
C ARG A 62 10.84 5.93 8.95
N GLY A 63 10.17 4.90 9.41
CA GLY A 63 8.84 4.52 8.99
C GLY A 63 8.71 3.02 8.75
N HIS A 64 7.53 2.52 9.04
CA HIS A 64 7.21 1.10 8.93
C HIS A 64 5.74 0.96 8.59
N ILE A 65 5.42 -0.03 7.77
CA ILE A 65 4.04 -0.35 7.47
C ILE A 65 3.88 -1.86 7.33
N VAL A 66 2.83 -2.40 7.97
CA VAL A 66 2.44 -3.80 7.89
C VAL A 66 1.01 -3.87 7.39
N ALA A 67 0.79 -4.67 6.37
CA ALA A 67 -0.54 -4.89 5.80
C ALA A 67 -0.76 -6.37 5.50
N GLU A 68 -2.01 -6.72 5.27
CA GLU A 68 -2.43 -8.09 5.04
C GLU A 68 -3.42 -8.17 3.87
N LEU A 69 -3.31 -9.28 3.13
CA LEU A 69 -4.29 -9.73 2.15
C LEU A 69 -4.78 -11.10 2.58
N ASP A 70 -6.09 -11.25 2.76
CA ASP A 70 -6.71 -12.56 2.99
C ASP A 70 -6.72 -13.34 1.68
N VAL A 71 -6.23 -14.57 1.73
CA VAL A 71 -6.18 -15.46 0.57
C VAL A 71 -7.34 -16.44 0.66
N HIS A 72 -8.07 -16.58 -0.43
CA HIS A 72 -9.11 -17.59 -0.61
C HIS A 72 -9.16 -18.03 -2.08
N PRO A 73 -9.69 -19.24 -2.36
CA PRO A 73 -9.66 -19.80 -3.71
C PRO A 73 -10.38 -18.98 -4.78
N ASP A 74 -11.28 -18.09 -4.37
CA ASP A 74 -12.12 -17.29 -5.29
C ASP A 74 -11.45 -15.98 -5.73
N LEU A 75 -10.25 -15.67 -5.26
CA LEU A 75 -9.51 -14.50 -5.72
C LEU A 75 -9.32 -14.60 -7.24
N TRP A 76 -9.60 -13.50 -7.93
CA TRP A 76 -9.73 -13.45 -9.38
C TRP A 76 -8.52 -13.98 -10.15
N PHE A 77 -7.31 -13.77 -9.64
CA PHE A 77 -6.08 -14.17 -10.34
C PHE A 77 -5.86 -15.68 -10.35
N PHE A 78 -6.45 -16.44 -9.44
CA PHE A 78 -6.29 -17.90 -9.42
C PHE A 78 -6.94 -18.60 -10.61
N LYS A 79 -7.99 -18.03 -11.21
CA LYS A 79 -8.64 -18.62 -12.38
C LYS A 79 -7.79 -18.52 -13.65
N CYS A 80 -7.04 -17.44 -13.75
CA CYS A 80 -6.32 -17.10 -14.98
C CYS A 80 -4.82 -17.27 -14.90
N HIS A 81 -4.30 -17.49 -13.72
CA HIS A 81 -2.86 -17.58 -13.50
C HIS A 81 -2.52 -18.78 -12.59
N PHE A 82 -2.52 -20.00 -13.12
CA PHE A 82 -2.87 -20.39 -14.51
C PHE A 82 -4.09 -21.33 -14.47
N PRO A 83 -4.85 -21.51 -15.55
CA PRO A 83 -5.93 -22.49 -15.59
C PRO A 83 -5.41 -23.89 -15.24
N GLY A 84 -5.93 -24.51 -14.17
CA GLY A 84 -5.48 -25.80 -13.66
C GLY A 84 -4.19 -25.79 -12.83
N ASP A 85 -3.54 -24.62 -12.67
CA ASP A 85 -2.32 -24.45 -11.88
C ASP A 85 -2.34 -23.06 -11.20
N PRO A 86 -3.21 -22.87 -10.20
CA PRO A 86 -3.43 -21.56 -9.61
C PRO A 86 -2.27 -21.14 -8.70
N VAL A 87 -1.73 -19.98 -8.97
CA VAL A 87 -0.72 -19.32 -8.15
C VAL A 87 -0.89 -17.81 -8.25
N MET A 88 -0.75 -17.10 -7.15
CA MET A 88 -0.77 -15.64 -7.16
C MET A 88 0.39 -15.10 -7.99
N PRO A 89 0.13 -14.22 -8.97
CA PRO A 89 1.21 -13.56 -9.71
C PRO A 89 2.13 -12.79 -8.76
N GLY A 90 3.44 -13.05 -8.82
CA GLY A 90 4.41 -12.35 -7.98
C GLY A 90 4.42 -10.83 -8.20
N CYS A 91 4.12 -10.40 -9.43
CA CYS A 91 4.00 -8.96 -9.75
C CYS A 91 2.87 -8.27 -8.98
N LEU A 92 1.81 -8.98 -8.59
CA LEU A 92 0.75 -8.40 -7.76
C LEU A 92 1.21 -8.19 -6.32
N GLY A 93 2.05 -9.07 -5.78
CA GLY A 93 2.68 -8.85 -4.48
C GLY A 93 3.63 -7.65 -4.49
N LEU A 94 4.39 -7.49 -5.56
CA LEU A 94 5.24 -6.31 -5.73
C LEU A 94 4.39 -5.03 -5.84
N ASP A 95 3.31 -5.08 -6.61
CA ASP A 95 2.41 -3.93 -6.75
C ASP A 95 1.76 -3.57 -5.39
N ALA A 96 1.40 -4.56 -4.59
CA ALA A 96 0.91 -4.32 -3.22
C ALA A 96 1.91 -3.52 -2.39
N MET A 97 3.20 -3.79 -2.51
CA MET A 97 4.23 -3.03 -1.81
C MET A 97 4.32 -1.59 -2.32
N TRP A 98 4.18 -1.36 -3.61
CA TRP A 98 4.08 0.01 -4.16
C TRP A 98 2.82 0.72 -3.69
N GLN A 99 1.69 0.02 -3.60
CA GLN A 99 0.45 0.55 -3.04
C GLN A 99 0.67 1.04 -1.61
N LEU A 100 1.37 0.25 -0.80
CA LEU A 100 1.68 0.59 0.59
C LEU A 100 2.64 1.77 0.71
N VAL A 101 3.66 1.85 -0.13
CA VAL A 101 4.59 3.01 -0.15
C VAL A 101 3.83 4.29 -0.51
N GLY A 102 2.96 4.23 -1.52
CA GLY A 102 2.11 5.37 -1.89
C GLY A 102 1.17 5.79 -0.76
N PHE A 103 0.56 4.82 -0.10
CA PHE A 103 -0.29 5.09 1.07
C PHE A 103 0.50 5.76 2.21
N TRP A 104 1.68 5.23 2.52
CA TRP A 104 2.54 5.79 3.57
C TRP A 104 2.92 7.25 3.28
N LEU A 105 3.24 7.57 2.03
CA LEU A 105 3.55 8.94 1.64
C LEU A 105 2.37 9.88 1.90
N GLY A 106 1.17 9.53 1.47
CA GLY A 106 -0.03 10.31 1.75
C GLY A 106 -0.32 10.40 3.26
N TRP A 107 -0.26 9.28 3.95
CA TRP A 107 -0.44 9.22 5.40
C TRP A 107 0.57 10.09 6.16
N SER A 108 1.80 10.16 5.69
CA SER A 108 2.86 10.98 6.29
C SER A 108 2.74 12.49 5.96
N GLY A 109 1.75 12.88 5.18
CA GLY A 109 1.45 14.26 4.84
C GLY A 109 2.05 14.76 3.53
N SER A 110 2.62 13.90 2.70
CA SER A 110 3.12 14.28 1.39
C SER A 110 1.97 14.59 0.43
N PRO A 111 1.87 15.81 -0.11
CA PRO A 111 0.83 16.14 -1.08
C PRO A 111 1.12 15.54 -2.45
N GLY A 112 0.07 15.43 -3.27
CA GLY A 112 0.18 14.96 -4.63
C GLY A 112 0.08 13.45 -4.76
N LYS A 113 0.14 12.99 -6.02
CA LYS A 113 0.05 11.57 -6.38
C LYS A 113 1.44 11.03 -6.73
N GLY A 114 1.76 9.86 -6.18
CA GLY A 114 3.01 9.18 -6.46
C GLY A 114 2.95 8.32 -7.72
N ARG A 115 4.13 8.02 -8.25
CA ARG A 115 4.34 7.01 -9.29
C ARG A 115 5.57 6.19 -8.92
N ALA A 116 5.47 4.86 -9.06
CA ALA A 116 6.63 3.99 -8.90
C ALA A 116 7.65 4.28 -10.01
N LEU A 117 8.89 4.47 -9.63
CA LEU A 117 9.96 4.77 -10.58
C LEU A 117 10.84 3.56 -10.87
N GLY A 118 10.82 2.57 -10.00
CA GLY A 118 11.63 1.38 -10.20
C GLY A 118 11.70 0.50 -8.98
N VAL A 119 12.40 -0.60 -9.12
CA VAL A 119 12.74 -1.55 -8.08
C VAL A 119 14.20 -1.96 -8.25
N GLY A 120 14.96 -1.99 -7.16
CA GLY A 120 16.37 -2.36 -7.21
C GLY A 120 16.56 -3.86 -7.36
N GLU A 121 15.92 -4.64 -6.51
CA GLU A 121 15.95 -6.10 -6.55
C GLU A 121 14.60 -6.64 -6.09
N CYS A 122 14.12 -7.66 -6.76
CA CYS A 122 12.94 -8.40 -6.36
C CYS A 122 13.20 -9.90 -6.52
N LYS A 123 13.01 -10.66 -5.44
CA LYS A 123 13.16 -12.11 -5.44
C LYS A 123 11.88 -12.77 -4.97
N PHE A 124 11.45 -13.79 -5.70
CA PHE A 124 10.33 -14.63 -5.30
C PHE A 124 10.87 -15.99 -4.88
N THR A 125 10.79 -16.29 -3.58
CA THR A 125 11.37 -17.50 -3.01
C THR A 125 10.32 -18.57 -2.66
N GLY A 126 9.04 -18.26 -2.85
CA GLY A 126 7.94 -19.17 -2.59
C GLY A 126 6.74 -18.85 -3.47
N GLN A 127 5.67 -19.58 -3.25
CA GLN A 127 4.41 -19.46 -3.99
C GLN A 127 3.25 -19.18 -3.04
N VAL A 128 2.31 -18.37 -3.48
CA VAL A 128 1.03 -18.18 -2.82
C VAL A 128 -0.03 -18.94 -3.61
N THR A 129 -0.41 -20.08 -3.08
CA THR A 129 -1.41 -20.97 -3.66
C THR A 129 -2.76 -20.79 -2.96
N PRO A 130 -3.89 -21.27 -3.55
CA PRO A 130 -5.22 -21.06 -2.97
C PRO A 130 -5.45 -21.63 -1.57
N ASP A 131 -4.60 -22.56 -1.13
CA ASP A 131 -4.63 -23.15 0.20
C ASP A 131 -4.03 -22.26 1.30
N LYS A 132 -3.28 -21.22 0.91
CA LYS A 132 -2.76 -20.24 1.86
C LYS A 132 -3.91 -19.39 2.42
N LYS A 133 -3.72 -18.84 3.60
CA LYS A 133 -4.75 -18.06 4.29
C LYS A 133 -4.49 -16.56 4.27
N LEU A 134 -3.20 -16.19 4.23
CA LEU A 134 -2.79 -14.81 4.45
C LEU A 134 -1.49 -14.51 3.71
N VAL A 135 -1.44 -13.35 3.07
CA VAL A 135 -0.18 -12.71 2.67
C VAL A 135 0.03 -11.51 3.58
N ARG A 136 1.17 -11.47 4.24
CA ARG A 136 1.57 -10.35 5.08
C ARG A 136 2.65 -9.54 4.35
N TYR A 137 2.40 -8.26 4.22
CA TYR A 137 3.37 -7.32 3.65
C TYR A 137 3.99 -6.50 4.77
N GLU A 138 5.28 -6.34 4.70
CA GLU A 138 6.04 -5.56 5.67
C GLU A 138 7.07 -4.69 4.95
N ILE A 139 7.05 -3.40 5.20
CA ILE A 139 7.90 -2.43 4.52
C ILE A 139 8.60 -1.55 5.56
N ASP A 140 9.92 -1.44 5.41
CA ASP A 140 10.75 -0.48 6.13
C ASP A 140 11.09 0.68 5.22
N ILE A 141 10.79 1.90 5.67
CA ILE A 141 11.17 3.12 4.97
C ILE A 141 12.61 3.45 5.38
N ARG A 142 13.50 3.46 4.40
CA ARG A 142 14.90 3.84 4.64
C ARG A 142 15.14 5.33 4.48
N ARG A 143 14.46 5.94 3.53
CA ARG A 143 14.63 7.35 3.22
C ARG A 143 13.41 7.88 2.47
N ALA A 144 12.92 9.03 2.92
CA ALA A 144 11.93 9.80 2.19
C ALA A 144 12.48 11.22 2.02
N ILE A 145 12.60 11.67 0.77
CA ILE A 145 13.08 13.01 0.45
C ILE A 145 11.88 13.82 0.01
N ARG A 146 11.62 14.92 0.70
CA ARG A 146 10.63 15.91 0.28
C ARG A 146 11.36 17.03 -0.39
N SER A 147 11.22 17.17 -1.71
CA SER A 147 11.67 18.37 -2.40
C SER A 147 10.66 19.48 -2.12
N HIS A 148 11.11 20.55 -1.48
CA HIS A 148 10.38 21.79 -1.51
C HIS A 148 10.63 22.40 -2.89
N LEU A 149 9.70 22.18 -3.82
CA LEU A 149 9.64 23.03 -5.01
C LEU A 149 9.16 24.40 -4.54
N THR A 150 10.08 25.32 -4.48
CA THR A 150 9.80 26.77 -4.35
C THR A 150 9.16 27.28 -5.63
#